data_eb3c25324b4e33fa57ce646de03d94a7
#
_entry.id   eb3c25324b4e33fa57ce646de03d94a7
#
_cell.length_a   1.000
_cell.length_b   1.000
_cell.length_c   1.000
_cell.angle_alpha   90.00
_cell.angle_beta   90.00
_cell.angle_gamma   90.00
#
_symmetry.space_group_name_H-M   'P 1'
#
loop_
_entity.id
_entity.type
_entity.pdbx_description
1 polymer ?
#
loop_
_entity_poly.entity_id
_entity_poly.type
_entity_poly.pdbx_seq_one_letter_code
_entity_poly.pdbx_strand_id
1 'polypeptide(L)'
;MKNLILVAGILLFNLGCSQIKGKHITEVSQSELDNVVLVDVRTPKEFNAGHLDNALNIDWLGDSFSSEFEKIEKNRTIYLYCKSGKRSANATKFLDSLGYKNVVNLEGGYIAWAEKNN
;
A
#
# COMPACT_ATOMS: atom_id res chain seq x y z
N MET A 1 -29.46 44.47 12.39
CA MET A 1 -28.98 44.08 12.28
C MET A 1 -28.68 43.14 11.95
N LYS A 2 -28.45 42.57 11.65
CA LYS A 2 -28.18 41.67 11.39
C LYS A 2 -27.33 41.05 10.88
N ASN A 3 -26.79 40.55 11.01
CA ASN A 3 -25.86 39.98 10.80
C ASN A 3 -25.70 38.80 10.42
N LEU A 4 -25.75 38.44 9.68
CA LEU A 4 -25.67 37.39 9.27
C LEU A 4 -24.56 36.73 9.02
N ILE A 5 -24.19 36.08 9.54
CA ILE A 5 -23.17 35.41 9.37
C ILE A 5 -23.27 34.31 8.69
N LEU A 6 -22.94 34.22 7.78
CA LEU A 6 -22.91 33.22 7.12
C LEU A 6 -21.84 32.45 7.26
N VAL A 7 -21.85 31.67 7.82
CA VAL A 7 -20.92 30.85 7.85
C VAL A 7 -20.89 30.00 6.82
N ALA A 8 -20.32 30.11 6.12
CA ALA A 8 -20.15 29.37 5.17
C ALA A 8 -19.59 28.26 5.54
N GLY A 9 -20.11 27.36 5.51
CA GLY A 9 -19.63 26.30 5.87
C GLY A 9 -18.71 25.83 4.96
N ILE A 10 -17.69 25.79 5.27
CA ILE A 10 -16.78 25.36 4.53
C ILE A 10 -16.74 24.05 4.49
N LEU A 11 -17.21 23.53 3.61
CA LEU A 11 -17.10 22.30 3.48
C LEU A 11 -15.93 21.86 3.07
N LEU A 12 -15.23 21.52 3.79
CA LEU A 12 -14.16 20.96 3.50
C LEU A 12 -14.32 19.73 3.04
N PHE A 13 -14.39 19.49 2.04
CA PHE A 13 -14.37 18.34 1.59
C PHE A 13 -13.23 17.79 1.37
N ASN A 14 -12.81 17.03 1.96
CA ASN A 14 -11.96 16.22 1.76
C ASN A 14 -12.37 15.27 0.97
N LEU A 15 -12.64 15.40 -0.01
CA LEU A 15 -12.95 14.60 -0.78
C LEU A 15 -12.10 13.65 -1.04
N GLY A 16 -12.08 12.88 -0.47
CA GLY A 16 -11.59 11.78 -0.76
C GLY A 16 -10.53 11.63 -1.59
N CYS A 17 -9.84 12.32 -1.56
CA CYS A 17 -8.86 12.11 -2.25
C CYS A 17 -8.11 11.30 -1.59
N SER A 18 -8.11 10.19 -1.90
CA SER A 18 -7.39 9.36 -1.31
C SER A 18 -6.04 9.62 -1.57
N GLN A 19 -5.32 10.00 -0.66
CA GLN A 19 -4.02 10.06 -0.79
C GLN A 19 -3.52 8.76 -0.43
N ILE A 20 -2.81 8.08 -1.28
CA ILE A 20 -2.21 6.83 -0.95
C ILE A 20 -1.14 7.10 0.04
N LYS A 21 -1.11 6.37 1.09
CA LYS A 21 -0.04 6.45 2.05
C LYS A 21 1.17 5.79 1.45
N GLY A 22 2.31 6.41 1.54
CA GLY A 22 3.54 5.86 0.98
C GLY A 22 4.74 6.10 1.87
N LYS A 23 5.69 5.19 1.80
CA LYS A 23 6.97 5.33 2.45
C LYS A 23 7.98 4.80 1.49
N HIS A 24 9.17 5.40 1.44
CA HIS A 24 10.19 4.85 0.55
C HIS A 24 10.74 3.56 1.17
N ILE A 25 10.85 2.52 0.37
CA ILE A 25 11.22 1.19 0.87
C ILE A 25 12.57 1.19 1.55
N THR A 26 13.48 2.08 1.16
CA THR A 26 14.80 2.13 1.76
C THR A 26 14.80 2.80 3.13
N GLU A 27 13.68 3.41 3.51
CA GLU A 27 13.57 4.08 4.81
C GLU A 27 12.82 3.24 5.83
N VAL A 28 12.47 2.03 5.49
CA VAL A 28 11.73 1.16 6.39
C VAL A 28 12.71 0.13 6.95
N SER A 29 12.75 -0.03 8.25
CA SER A 29 13.66 -0.98 8.88
C SER A 29 13.13 -2.39 8.78
N GLN A 30 14.00 -3.37 8.93
CA GLN A 30 13.56 -4.76 8.93
C GLN A 30 12.61 -5.02 10.12
N SER A 31 12.88 -4.36 11.25
CA SER A 31 11.99 -4.51 12.40
C SER A 31 10.59 -4.01 12.08
N GLU A 32 10.48 -2.92 11.36
CA GLU A 32 9.16 -2.41 10.97
C GLU A 32 8.50 -3.39 10.01
N LEU A 33 9.23 -3.94 9.07
CA LEU A 33 8.67 -4.90 8.11
C LEU A 33 8.21 -6.18 8.81
N ASP A 34 8.88 -6.56 9.87
CA ASP A 34 8.51 -7.78 10.60
C ASP A 34 7.21 -7.62 11.40
N ASN A 35 6.78 -6.40 11.61
CA ASN A 35 5.60 -6.15 12.42
C ASN A 35 4.34 -5.79 11.62
N VAL A 36 4.38 -5.94 10.32
CA VAL A 36 3.23 -5.67 9.45
C VAL A 36 2.98 -6.86 8.55
N VAL A 37 1.87 -6.85 7.85
CA VAL A 37 1.65 -7.84 6.81
C VAL A 37 2.36 -7.29 5.58
N LEU A 38 3.41 -7.96 5.13
CA LEU A 38 4.18 -7.50 3.98
C LEU A 38 3.77 -8.30 2.77
N VAL A 39 3.37 -7.63 1.70
CA VAL A 39 2.88 -8.31 0.51
C VAL A 39 3.63 -7.84 -0.71
N ASP A 40 4.19 -8.80 -1.43
CA ASP A 40 4.84 -8.57 -2.71
C ASP A 40 3.75 -8.78 -3.76
N VAL A 41 3.39 -7.72 -4.47
CA VAL A 41 2.30 -7.82 -5.45
C VAL A 41 2.82 -8.06 -6.86
N ARG A 42 4.08 -8.49 -6.97
CA ARG A 42 4.67 -8.85 -8.27
C ARG A 42 4.18 -10.23 -8.68
N THR A 43 4.59 -10.66 -9.86
CA THR A 43 4.22 -11.98 -10.35
C THR A 43 4.94 -13.06 -9.55
N PRO A 44 4.44 -14.28 -9.54
CA PRO A 44 5.14 -15.38 -8.86
C PRO A 44 6.55 -15.60 -9.39
N LYS A 45 6.78 -15.36 -10.67
CA LYS A 45 8.10 -15.53 -11.25
C LYS A 45 9.07 -14.52 -10.64
N GLU A 46 8.66 -13.27 -10.52
CA GLU A 46 9.49 -12.25 -9.90
C GLU A 46 9.74 -12.58 -8.44
N PHE A 47 8.70 -12.97 -7.73
CA PHE A 47 8.78 -13.32 -6.32
C PHE A 47 9.77 -14.46 -6.10
N ASN A 48 9.68 -15.49 -6.92
CA ASN A 48 10.54 -16.65 -6.75
C ASN A 48 12.01 -16.36 -7.08
N ALA A 49 12.28 -15.34 -7.86
CA ALA A 49 13.65 -14.95 -8.16
C ALA A 49 14.28 -14.15 -7.03
N GLY A 50 13.52 -13.72 -6.07
CA GLY A 50 14.01 -12.99 -4.91
C GLY A 50 12.91 -12.10 -4.35
N HIS A 51 12.80 -12.02 -3.04
CA HIS A 51 11.78 -11.20 -2.40
C HIS A 51 12.25 -10.81 -1.00
N LEU A 52 11.59 -9.87 -0.39
CA LEU A 52 11.92 -9.47 0.97
C LEU A 52 11.50 -10.58 1.93
N ASP A 53 12.26 -10.74 3.02
CA ASP A 53 11.95 -11.77 4.00
C ASP A 53 10.54 -11.61 4.54
N ASN A 54 9.86 -12.69 4.69
CA ASN A 54 8.52 -12.77 5.26
C ASN A 54 7.42 -12.16 4.39
N ALA A 55 7.71 -11.82 3.14
CA ALA A 55 6.68 -11.29 2.26
C ALA A 55 5.77 -12.40 1.77
N LEU A 56 4.48 -12.10 1.69
CA LEU A 56 3.52 -12.95 1.01
C LEU A 56 3.48 -12.54 -0.44
N ASN A 57 3.17 -13.44 -1.34
CA ASN A 57 3.04 -13.06 -2.74
C ASN A 57 1.57 -13.11 -3.16
N ILE A 58 1.02 -11.96 -3.52
CA ILE A 58 -0.34 -11.89 -4.05
C ILE A 58 -0.22 -11.05 -5.31
N ASP A 59 -0.30 -11.67 -6.46
CA ASP A 59 -0.02 -11.06 -7.74
C ASP A 59 -1.11 -10.07 -8.14
N TRP A 60 -0.76 -8.80 -8.26
CA TRP A 60 -1.71 -7.76 -8.65
C TRP A 60 -2.29 -8.01 -10.04
N LEU A 61 -1.53 -8.65 -10.91
CA LEU A 61 -1.98 -8.92 -12.27
C LEU A 61 -2.72 -10.24 -12.38
N GLY A 62 -2.83 -10.98 -11.30
CA GLY A 62 -3.49 -12.28 -11.35
C GLY A 62 -4.97 -12.18 -11.13
N ASP A 63 -5.68 -13.26 -11.39
CA ASP A 63 -7.12 -13.28 -11.28
C ASP A 63 -7.64 -13.41 -9.86
N SER A 64 -6.80 -13.77 -8.93
CA SER A 64 -7.26 -14.04 -7.56
C SER A 64 -6.81 -12.99 -6.55
N PHE A 65 -6.42 -11.80 -7.03
CA PHE A 65 -5.91 -10.78 -6.12
C PHE A 65 -6.91 -10.47 -5.01
N SER A 66 -8.15 -10.16 -5.37
CA SER A 66 -9.16 -9.82 -4.37
C SER A 66 -9.45 -10.95 -3.42
N SER A 67 -9.61 -12.16 -3.95
CA SER A 67 -9.97 -13.28 -3.08
C SER A 67 -8.84 -13.64 -2.13
N GLU A 68 -7.59 -13.46 -2.56
CA GLU A 68 -6.50 -13.76 -1.66
C GLU A 68 -6.37 -12.68 -0.59
N PHE A 69 -6.61 -11.41 -0.94
CA PHE A 69 -6.57 -10.36 0.05
C PHE A 69 -7.69 -10.47 1.07
N GLU A 70 -8.80 -11.11 0.72
CA GLU A 70 -9.89 -11.28 1.68
C GLU A 70 -9.45 -12.09 2.90
N LYS A 71 -8.37 -12.83 2.81
CA LYS A 71 -7.88 -13.59 3.93
C LYS A 71 -7.13 -12.70 4.93
N ILE A 72 -6.88 -11.46 4.59
CA ILE A 72 -6.20 -10.53 5.48
C ILE A 72 -7.23 -9.56 6.03
N GLU A 73 -7.26 -9.41 7.34
CA GLU A 73 -8.24 -8.55 7.96
C GLU A 73 -8.03 -7.10 7.60
N LYS A 74 -9.11 -6.38 7.42
CA LYS A 74 -9.06 -5.01 6.90
C LYS A 74 -8.46 -4.01 7.87
N ASN A 75 -8.36 -4.35 9.13
CA ASN A 75 -7.79 -3.45 10.11
C ASN A 75 -6.30 -3.69 10.33
N ARG A 76 -5.70 -4.65 9.61
CA ARG A 76 -4.27 -4.91 9.76
C ARG A 76 -3.47 -3.86 9.03
N THR A 77 -2.29 -3.60 9.52
CA THR A 77 -1.34 -2.74 8.80
C THR A 77 -0.68 -3.56 7.71
N ILE A 78 -0.79 -3.13 6.48
CA ILE A 78 -0.33 -3.88 5.33
C ILE A 78 0.62 -3.01 4.52
N TYR A 79 1.80 -3.52 4.25
CA TYR A 79 2.75 -2.82 3.39
C TYR A 79 2.84 -3.59 2.08
N LEU A 80 2.76 -2.89 0.97
CA LEU A 80 2.82 -3.50 -0.35
C LEU A 80 4.04 -3.03 -1.09
N TYR A 81 4.68 -3.91 -1.85
CA TYR A 81 5.70 -3.46 -2.79
C TYR A 81 5.60 -4.22 -4.10
N CYS A 82 6.14 -3.63 -5.14
CA CYS A 82 6.28 -4.29 -6.43
C CYS A 82 7.71 -4.07 -6.93
N LYS A 83 7.95 -4.04 -8.22
CA LYS A 83 9.30 -3.87 -8.72
C LYS A 83 9.79 -2.44 -8.54
N SER A 84 8.98 -1.45 -8.91
CA SER A 84 9.38 -0.05 -8.86
C SER A 84 8.40 0.88 -8.18
N GLY A 85 7.26 0.37 -7.75
CA GLY A 85 6.27 1.15 -6.99
C GLY A 85 4.96 1.41 -7.70
N LYS A 86 4.85 1.14 -9.01
CA LYS A 86 3.63 1.49 -9.72
C LYS A 86 2.49 0.49 -9.53
N ARG A 87 2.76 -0.78 -9.66
CA ARG A 87 1.71 -1.80 -9.46
C ARG A 87 1.21 -1.75 -8.02
N SER A 88 2.13 -1.56 -7.06
CA SER A 88 1.74 -1.50 -5.66
C SER A 88 0.97 -0.24 -5.35
N ALA A 89 1.24 0.88 -6.04
CA ALA A 89 0.43 2.08 -5.86
C ALA A 89 -1.01 1.84 -6.32
N ASN A 90 -1.17 1.20 -7.46
CA ASN A 90 -2.52 0.88 -7.97
C ASN A 90 -3.22 -0.11 -7.05
N ALA A 91 -2.49 -1.10 -6.56
CA ALA A 91 -3.06 -2.08 -5.63
C ALA A 91 -3.50 -1.41 -4.33
N THR A 92 -2.71 -0.44 -3.85
CA THR A 92 -3.05 0.30 -2.65
C THR A 92 -4.36 1.06 -2.83
N LYS A 93 -4.55 1.71 -3.97
CA LYS A 93 -5.79 2.42 -4.23
C LYS A 93 -6.98 1.47 -4.26
N PHE A 94 -6.80 0.34 -4.89
CA PHE A 94 -7.87 -0.65 -5.00
C PHE A 94 -8.26 -1.17 -3.61
N LEU A 95 -7.27 -1.49 -2.78
CA LEU A 95 -7.55 -1.99 -1.44
C LEU A 95 -8.20 -0.93 -0.56
N ASP A 96 -7.80 0.33 -0.74
CA ASP A 96 -8.43 1.41 -0.01
C ASP A 96 -9.92 1.48 -0.37
N SER A 97 -10.24 1.29 -1.63
CA SER A 97 -11.64 1.32 -2.07
C SER A 97 -12.46 0.16 -1.50
N LEU A 98 -11.77 -0.92 -1.09
CA LEU A 98 -12.45 -2.06 -0.49
C LEU A 98 -12.53 -1.97 1.03
N GLY A 99 -12.03 -0.89 1.61
CA GLY A 99 -12.15 -0.68 3.05
C GLY A 99 -10.94 -1.09 3.88
N TYR A 100 -9.82 -1.43 3.23
CA TYR A 100 -8.59 -1.69 3.97
C TYR A 100 -8.07 -0.35 4.48
N LYS A 101 -7.85 -0.24 5.78
CA LYS A 101 -7.60 1.05 6.36
C LYS A 101 -6.18 1.48 6.52
N ASN A 102 -5.29 0.56 6.57
CA ASN A 102 -3.89 0.88 6.83
C ASN A 102 -2.98 0.21 5.82
N VAL A 103 -3.08 0.63 4.57
CA VAL A 103 -2.26 0.08 3.50
C VAL A 103 -1.24 1.12 3.10
N VAL A 104 0.01 0.75 3.04
CA VAL A 104 1.10 1.64 2.71
C VAL A 104 1.84 1.11 1.50
N ASN A 105 2.04 1.95 0.50
CA ASN A 105 2.81 1.59 -0.68
C ASN A 105 4.29 1.83 -0.38
N LEU A 106 5.12 0.82 -0.55
CA LEU A 106 6.55 0.97 -0.37
C LEU A 106 7.15 1.46 -1.69
N GLU A 107 7.37 2.76 -1.76
CA GLU A 107 7.88 3.40 -2.96
C GLU A 107 9.30 2.95 -3.26
N GLY A 108 9.67 2.92 -4.51
CA GLY A 108 10.98 2.46 -4.95
C GLY A 108 11.01 0.97 -5.21
N GLY A 109 10.21 0.22 -4.51
CA GLY A 109 10.02 -1.20 -4.77
C GLY A 109 11.25 -2.07 -4.61
N TYR A 110 11.15 -3.27 -5.13
CA TYR A 110 12.20 -4.26 -4.99
C TYR A 110 13.54 -3.76 -5.54
N ILE A 111 13.52 -2.99 -6.63
CA ILE A 111 14.75 -2.47 -7.21
C ILE A 111 15.50 -1.63 -6.20
N ALA A 112 14.84 -0.68 -5.57
CA ALA A 112 15.49 0.21 -4.61
C ALA A 112 15.96 -0.57 -3.37
N TRP A 113 15.15 -1.52 -2.92
CA TRP A 113 15.51 -2.34 -1.78
C TRP A 113 16.76 -3.16 -2.08
N ALA A 114 16.80 -3.79 -3.25
CA ALA A 114 17.94 -4.64 -3.62
C ALA A 114 19.23 -3.82 -3.78
N GLU A 115 19.12 -2.62 -4.32
CA GLU A 115 20.30 -1.76 -4.44
C GLU A 115 20.87 -1.39 -3.08
N LYS A 116 20.00 -1.13 -2.12
CA LYS A 116 20.46 -0.77 -0.79
C LYS A 116 21.06 -1.95 -0.08
N ASN A 117 20.57 -3.14 -0.33
CA ASN A 117 20.97 -4.33 0.42
C ASN A 117 21.99 -5.23 -0.29
N ASN A 118 22.51 -4.80 -1.41
CA ASN A 118 23.53 -5.60 -2.11
C ASN A 118 24.93 -5.07 -1.88
#